data_b06d2f6382039fb753476f7b59f0cbe6
#
_entry.id   b06d2f6382039fb753476f7b59f0cbe6
#
_cell.length_a   1.000
_cell.length_b   1.000
_cell.length_c   1.000
_cell.angle_alpha   90.00
_cell.angle_beta   90.00
_cell.angle_gamma   90.00
#
_symmetry.space_group_name_H-M   'P 1'
#
loop_
_entity.id
_entity.type
_entity.pdbx_description
1 polymer ?
#
loop_
_entity_poly.entity_id
_entity_poly.type
_entity_poly.pdbx_seq_one_letter_code
_entity_poly.pdbx_strand_id
1 'polypeptide(L)'
;MKRFFFLLLLFICLPLAIVGRYNYMHDELGILHPKFSGRRFGVAENFVKTRYILGNPDKYNAFCFGSSRVGVLNLEKMQDGNRWYNMTYPEGSPQEFLQTIRYFLKDGVKIKKLMIGLDDASFRVDPEKHIKQFGDRYPYKPYDAEAYLRLLFQRPQRLKTAAEREKAVHIFDIYKTGNLIWDGCDAKIDADPDGHRKDGDFLRSYAYEEDHMQEALAAIREICRLAKENGIETVFFINPVYQTTYLDT
;
A
#
# COMPACT_ATOMS: atom_id res chain seq x y z
N MET A 1 8.68 -21.32 47.21
CA MET A 1 9.22 -20.41 46.19
C MET A 1 9.07 -20.94 44.79
N LYS A 2 9.56 -22.13 44.37
CA LYS A 2 9.49 -22.64 42.99
C LYS A 2 8.05 -22.68 42.42
N ARG A 3 7.06 -23.13 43.17
CA ARG A 3 5.65 -23.19 42.76
C ARG A 3 5.05 -21.79 42.54
N PHE A 4 5.42 -20.82 43.37
CA PHE A 4 4.98 -19.44 43.20
C PHE A 4 5.51 -18.82 41.89
N PHE A 5 6.80 -18.98 41.64
CA PHE A 5 7.40 -18.48 40.36
C PHE A 5 6.80 -19.19 39.14
N PHE A 6 6.52 -20.48 39.23
CA PHE A 6 5.87 -21.20 38.14
C PHE A 6 4.45 -20.67 37.87
N LEU A 7 3.65 -20.48 38.93
CA LEU A 7 2.30 -19.93 38.78
C LEU A 7 2.30 -18.51 38.27
N LEU A 8 3.23 -17.67 38.73
CA LEU A 8 3.42 -16.30 38.24
C LEU A 8 3.77 -16.30 36.75
N LEU A 9 4.73 -17.13 36.35
CA LEU A 9 5.11 -17.28 34.95
C LEU A 9 3.93 -17.74 34.08
N LEU A 10 3.19 -18.74 34.55
CA LEU A 10 2.00 -19.25 33.85
C LEU A 10 0.95 -18.12 33.70
N PHE A 11 0.71 -17.35 34.76
CA PHE A 11 -0.26 -16.26 34.78
C PHE A 11 0.11 -15.13 33.78
N ILE A 12 1.39 -14.89 33.55
CA ILE A 12 1.88 -13.91 32.59
C ILE A 12 1.91 -14.51 31.15
N CYS A 13 2.48 -15.69 30.98
CA CYS A 13 2.70 -16.28 29.66
C CYS A 13 1.40 -16.74 28.99
N LEU A 14 0.43 -17.25 29.74
CA LEU A 14 -0.80 -17.78 29.17
C LEU A 14 -1.65 -16.68 28.50
N PRO A 15 -1.94 -15.53 29.13
CA PRO A 15 -2.63 -14.43 28.45
C PRO A 15 -1.88 -13.91 27.21
N LEU A 16 -0.55 -13.76 27.31
CA LEU A 16 0.26 -13.35 26.16
C LEU A 16 0.17 -14.34 25.01
N ALA A 17 0.23 -15.65 25.30
CA ALA A 17 0.09 -16.68 24.29
C ALA A 17 -1.30 -16.66 23.62
N ILE A 18 -2.36 -16.41 24.40
CA ILE A 18 -3.73 -16.29 23.89
C ILE A 18 -3.84 -15.07 22.98
N VAL A 19 -3.36 -13.89 23.41
CA VAL A 19 -3.39 -12.66 22.62
C VAL A 19 -2.55 -12.80 21.36
N GLY A 20 -1.32 -13.32 21.48
CA GLY A 20 -0.43 -13.53 20.34
C GLY A 20 -1.03 -14.51 19.33
N ARG A 21 -1.61 -15.62 19.79
CA ARG A 21 -2.30 -16.58 18.92
C ARG A 21 -3.51 -15.92 18.23
N TYR A 22 -4.31 -15.18 18.96
CA TYR A 22 -5.45 -14.47 18.38
C TYR A 22 -5.01 -13.51 17.26
N ASN A 23 -4.08 -12.60 17.55
CA ASN A 23 -3.60 -11.63 16.56
C ASN A 23 -2.93 -12.32 15.37
N TYR A 24 -2.15 -13.38 15.60
CA TYR A 24 -1.54 -14.16 14.53
C TYR A 24 -2.58 -14.82 13.61
N MET A 25 -3.63 -15.42 14.19
CA MET A 25 -4.67 -16.11 13.41
C MET A 25 -5.53 -15.13 12.59
N HIS A 26 -5.76 -13.94 13.11
CA HIS A 26 -6.64 -12.96 12.45
C HIS A 26 -5.90 -11.99 11.54
N ASP A 27 -4.67 -11.60 11.88
CA ASP A 27 -3.74 -10.79 11.07
C ASP A 27 -4.43 -9.86 10.04
N GLU A 28 -5.26 -8.93 10.53
CA GLU A 28 -6.04 -8.06 9.65
C GLU A 28 -5.17 -7.23 8.71
N LEU A 29 -3.98 -6.81 9.16
CA LEU A 29 -3.03 -6.04 8.36
C LEU A 29 -2.24 -6.88 7.34
N GLY A 30 -2.26 -8.20 7.47
CA GLY A 30 -1.53 -9.09 6.59
C GLY A 30 -0.01 -9.10 6.77
N ILE A 31 0.49 -8.64 7.93
CA ILE A 31 1.92 -8.53 8.20
C ILE A 31 2.46 -9.79 8.88
N LEU A 32 1.70 -10.35 9.83
CA LEU A 32 2.12 -11.49 10.63
C LEU A 32 2.14 -12.80 9.84
N HIS A 33 1.23 -12.96 8.88
CA HIS A 33 1.12 -14.14 8.05
C HIS A 33 1.75 -13.96 6.67
N PRO A 34 2.71 -14.80 6.27
CA PRO A 34 3.32 -14.71 4.94
C PRO A 34 2.42 -15.22 3.81
N LYS A 35 1.35 -15.94 4.12
CA LYS A 35 0.45 -16.55 3.14
C LYS A 35 -0.97 -16.04 3.33
N PHE A 36 -1.42 -15.28 2.37
CA PHE A 36 -2.83 -14.95 2.23
C PHE A 36 -3.42 -15.72 1.06
N SER A 37 -4.59 -16.28 1.24
CA SER A 37 -5.44 -16.72 0.13
C SER A 37 -6.63 -15.76 0.03
N GLY A 38 -6.82 -15.16 -1.15
CA GLY A 38 -8.02 -14.40 -1.46
C GLY A 38 -7.88 -12.87 -1.33
N ARG A 39 -8.98 -12.19 -1.64
CA ARG A 39 -9.15 -10.74 -1.52
C ARG A 39 -9.25 -10.35 -0.06
N ARG A 40 -8.50 -9.36 0.39
CA ARG A 40 -8.58 -8.84 1.76
C ARG A 40 -8.75 -7.32 1.77
N PHE A 41 -9.40 -6.85 2.83
CA PHE A 41 -9.68 -5.45 3.11
C PHE A 41 -8.75 -4.96 4.22
N GLY A 42 -8.31 -3.71 4.13
CA GLY A 42 -7.59 -3.05 5.21
C GLY A 42 -6.23 -3.65 5.53
N VAL A 43 -5.61 -4.36 4.58
CA VAL A 43 -4.23 -4.83 4.74
C VAL A 43 -3.27 -3.66 4.56
N ALA A 44 -2.06 -3.78 5.10
CA ALA A 44 -0.96 -2.86 4.83
C ALA A 44 -0.44 -3.11 3.40
N GLU A 45 -1.11 -2.53 2.39
CA GLU A 45 -0.90 -2.86 0.97
C GLU A 45 0.55 -2.67 0.56
N ASN A 46 1.18 -1.57 0.95
CA ASN A 46 2.58 -1.31 0.62
C ASN A 46 3.51 -2.42 1.16
N PHE A 47 3.27 -2.89 2.39
CA PHE A 47 4.03 -3.98 2.99
C PHE A 47 3.76 -5.32 2.30
N VAL A 48 2.49 -5.66 2.15
CA VAL A 48 2.09 -6.99 1.64
C VAL A 48 2.45 -7.16 0.18
N LYS A 49 2.23 -6.13 -0.66
CA LYS A 49 2.63 -6.13 -2.07
C LYS A 49 4.15 -6.25 -2.22
N THR A 50 4.91 -5.45 -1.47
CA THR A 50 6.38 -5.51 -1.50
C THR A 50 6.87 -6.90 -1.14
N ARG A 51 6.37 -7.48 -0.01
CA ARG A 51 6.73 -8.84 0.40
C ARG A 51 6.36 -9.88 -0.65
N TYR A 52 5.19 -9.73 -1.29
CA TYR A 52 4.75 -10.66 -2.32
C TYR A 52 5.68 -10.65 -3.54
N ILE A 53 6.11 -9.49 -4.01
CA ILE A 53 7.05 -9.37 -5.13
C ILE A 53 8.41 -9.94 -4.76
N LEU A 54 8.95 -9.62 -3.58
CA LEU A 54 10.23 -10.16 -3.11
C LEU A 54 10.20 -11.69 -2.96
N GLY A 55 9.07 -12.28 -2.60
CA GLY A 55 8.86 -13.73 -2.60
C GLY A 55 8.67 -14.36 -3.99
N ASN A 56 8.53 -13.54 -5.04
CA ASN A 56 8.32 -13.98 -6.43
C ASN A 56 9.10 -13.09 -7.43
N PRO A 57 10.43 -12.98 -7.29
CA PRO A 57 11.23 -11.95 -7.98
C PRO A 57 11.23 -12.04 -9.51
N ASP A 58 10.96 -13.22 -10.06
CA ASP A 58 10.95 -13.45 -11.50
C ASP A 58 9.53 -13.38 -12.12
N LYS A 59 8.47 -13.21 -11.30
CA LYS A 59 7.09 -13.29 -11.77
C LYS A 59 6.69 -12.06 -12.59
N TYR A 60 7.14 -10.88 -12.20
CA TYR A 60 6.85 -9.61 -12.86
C TYR A 60 8.16 -8.89 -13.21
N ASN A 61 8.10 -8.03 -14.22
CA ASN A 61 9.25 -7.24 -14.66
C ASN A 61 8.91 -5.77 -14.96
N ALA A 62 7.67 -5.38 -14.74
CA ALA A 62 7.20 -4.02 -14.88
C ALA A 62 6.26 -3.66 -13.72
N PHE A 63 6.43 -2.47 -13.16
CA PHE A 63 5.72 -2.07 -11.96
C PHE A 63 5.12 -0.68 -12.13
N CYS A 64 3.85 -0.55 -11.71
CA CYS A 64 3.15 0.72 -11.65
C CYS A 64 3.06 1.20 -10.21
N PHE A 65 3.59 2.38 -9.93
CA PHE A 65 3.50 3.05 -8.62
C PHE A 65 2.58 4.27 -8.71
N GLY A 66 2.00 4.64 -7.60
CA GLY A 66 1.11 5.80 -7.49
C GLY A 66 0.17 5.68 -6.30
N SER A 67 -0.75 6.63 -6.19
CA SER A 67 -1.83 6.59 -5.20
C SER A 67 -2.96 5.62 -5.63
N SER A 68 -4.03 5.56 -4.82
CA SER A 68 -5.22 4.77 -5.16
C SER A 68 -5.87 5.17 -6.49
N ARG A 69 -5.71 6.44 -6.93
CA ARG A 69 -6.20 6.92 -8.24
C ARG A 69 -5.56 6.17 -9.41
N VAL A 70 -4.31 5.76 -9.27
CA VAL A 70 -3.59 4.94 -10.26
C VAL A 70 -3.96 3.46 -10.14
N GLY A 71 -4.47 3.07 -8.98
CA GLY A 71 -4.78 1.67 -8.65
C GLY A 71 -5.77 1.00 -9.58
N VAL A 72 -6.65 1.78 -10.20
CA VAL A 72 -7.70 1.31 -11.12
C VAL A 72 -7.20 1.06 -12.55
N LEU A 73 -5.96 1.42 -12.86
CA LEU A 73 -5.41 1.16 -14.20
C LEU A 73 -5.33 -0.33 -14.48
N ASN A 74 -6.00 -0.75 -15.55
CA ASN A 74 -5.95 -2.15 -15.98
C ASN A 74 -4.64 -2.43 -16.72
N LEU A 75 -3.60 -2.80 -15.97
CA LEU A 75 -2.28 -3.08 -16.52
C LEU A 75 -2.23 -4.37 -17.35
N GLU A 76 -3.21 -5.26 -17.24
CA GLU A 76 -3.31 -6.47 -18.07
C GLU A 76 -3.58 -6.12 -19.56
N LYS A 77 -4.12 -4.91 -19.82
CA LYS A 77 -4.32 -4.40 -21.18
C LYS A 77 -3.08 -3.80 -21.83
N MET A 78 -1.98 -3.66 -21.09
CA MET A 78 -0.71 -3.18 -21.63
C MET A 78 -0.09 -4.26 -22.51
N GLN A 79 -0.06 -4.02 -23.83
CA GLN A 79 0.44 -4.97 -24.84
C GLN A 79 1.89 -4.68 -25.21
N ASP A 80 2.75 -4.41 -24.22
CA ASP A 80 4.17 -4.07 -24.43
C ASP A 80 5.13 -5.25 -24.16
N GLY A 81 4.59 -6.45 -23.99
CA GLY A 81 5.37 -7.66 -23.71
C GLY A 81 5.92 -7.77 -22.28
N ASN A 82 5.57 -6.85 -21.41
CA ASN A 82 5.97 -6.89 -19.99
C ASN A 82 4.93 -7.59 -19.12
N ARG A 83 5.40 -8.14 -18.02
CA ARG A 83 4.55 -8.70 -16.98
C ARG A 83 4.38 -7.66 -15.87
N TRP A 84 3.29 -6.92 -15.96
CA TRP A 84 2.99 -5.81 -15.09
C TRP A 84 2.44 -6.24 -13.73
N TYR A 85 2.81 -5.47 -12.69
CA TYR A 85 2.19 -5.55 -11.39
C TYR A 85 1.91 -4.14 -10.83
N ASN A 86 0.73 -3.96 -10.26
CA ASN A 86 0.29 -2.69 -9.71
C ASN A 86 0.72 -2.57 -8.23
N MET A 87 1.73 -1.73 -7.98
CA MET A 87 2.26 -1.45 -6.64
C MET A 87 1.56 -0.29 -5.92
N THR A 88 0.50 0.26 -6.52
CA THR A 88 -0.23 1.40 -5.95
C THR A 88 -0.94 1.04 -4.64
N TYR A 89 -1.11 2.03 -3.79
CA TYR A 89 -1.84 1.97 -2.52
C TYR A 89 -2.34 3.38 -2.15
N PRO A 90 -3.30 3.51 -1.21
CA PRO A 90 -3.83 4.80 -0.82
C PRO A 90 -2.73 5.80 -0.46
N GLU A 91 -2.80 6.99 -1.08
CA GLU A 91 -1.87 8.12 -0.86
C GLU A 91 -0.37 7.74 -0.91
N GLY A 92 0.01 6.88 -1.84
CA GLY A 92 1.41 6.48 -2.05
C GLY A 92 2.29 7.68 -2.39
N SER A 93 3.48 7.76 -1.78
CA SER A 93 4.43 8.86 -1.95
C SER A 93 5.71 8.43 -2.67
N PRO A 94 6.38 9.35 -3.38
CA PRO A 94 7.65 9.06 -4.07
C PRO A 94 8.75 8.49 -3.16
N GLN A 95 8.78 8.91 -1.88
CA GLN A 95 9.74 8.42 -0.90
C GLN A 95 9.53 6.93 -0.61
N GLU A 96 8.26 6.50 -0.49
CA GLU A 96 7.92 5.09 -0.28
C GLU A 96 8.17 4.26 -1.54
N PHE A 97 7.90 4.81 -2.73
CA PHE A 97 8.21 4.15 -4.01
C PHE A 97 9.71 3.91 -4.14
N LEU A 98 10.52 4.94 -3.84
CA LEU A 98 11.98 4.84 -3.84
C LEU A 98 12.46 3.72 -2.91
N GLN A 99 11.92 3.66 -1.70
CA GLN A 99 12.28 2.62 -0.75
C GLN A 99 11.96 1.22 -1.27
N THR A 100 10.78 1.04 -1.85
CA THR A 100 10.33 -0.23 -2.43
C THR A 100 11.22 -0.64 -3.62
N ILE A 101 11.53 0.30 -4.52
CA ILE A 101 12.41 0.07 -5.67
C ILE A 101 13.81 -0.36 -5.21
N ARG A 102 14.35 0.28 -4.15
CA ARG A 102 15.64 -0.13 -3.56
C ARG A 102 15.62 -1.56 -3.04
N TYR A 103 14.55 -1.97 -2.37
CA TYR A 103 14.39 -3.37 -1.93
C TYR A 103 14.33 -4.33 -3.12
N PHE A 104 13.57 -3.99 -4.14
CA PHE A 104 13.48 -4.82 -5.35
C PHE A 104 14.83 -5.02 -6.01
N LEU A 105 15.59 -3.93 -6.22
CA LEU A 105 16.93 -4.01 -6.82
C LEU A 105 17.91 -4.79 -5.94
N LYS A 106 17.88 -4.56 -4.63
CA LYS A 106 18.75 -5.25 -3.67
C LYS A 106 18.51 -6.76 -3.65
N ASP A 107 17.25 -7.17 -3.70
CA ASP A 107 16.83 -8.57 -3.58
C ASP A 107 16.67 -9.27 -4.94
N GLY A 108 17.19 -8.67 -6.01
CA GLY A 108 17.35 -9.29 -7.33
C GLY A 108 16.09 -9.33 -8.19
N VAL A 109 15.06 -8.53 -7.88
CA VAL A 109 13.90 -8.37 -8.77
C VAL A 109 14.34 -7.69 -10.06
N LYS A 110 14.07 -8.34 -11.19
CA LYS A 110 14.45 -7.84 -12.53
C LYS A 110 13.43 -6.82 -13.00
N ILE A 111 13.73 -5.53 -12.81
CA ILE A 111 12.88 -4.44 -13.26
C ILE A 111 13.29 -4.03 -14.68
N LYS A 112 12.38 -4.12 -15.64
CA LYS A 112 12.55 -3.59 -17.01
C LYS A 112 11.88 -2.24 -17.18
N LYS A 113 10.73 -2.06 -16.53
CA LYS A 113 9.93 -0.85 -16.72
C LYS A 113 9.26 -0.39 -15.44
N LEU A 114 9.27 0.91 -15.23
CA LEU A 114 8.53 1.60 -14.18
C LEU A 114 7.54 2.59 -14.79
N MET A 115 6.34 2.60 -14.29
CA MET A 115 5.33 3.62 -14.56
C MET A 115 4.93 4.25 -13.23
N ILE A 116 5.08 5.56 -13.10
CA ILE A 116 4.89 6.27 -11.85
C ILE A 116 3.86 7.39 -12.05
N GLY A 117 2.69 7.19 -11.48
CA GLY A 117 1.65 8.21 -11.45
C GLY A 117 1.85 9.15 -10.28
N LEU A 118 1.89 10.44 -10.59
CA LEU A 118 2.03 11.52 -9.63
C LEU A 118 0.70 12.27 -9.54
N ASP A 119 0.33 12.66 -8.35
CA ASP A 119 -0.82 13.49 -8.07
C ASP A 119 -0.51 14.44 -6.89
N ASP A 120 -1.49 15.21 -6.47
CA ASP A 120 -1.37 16.15 -5.36
C ASP A 120 -0.89 15.46 -4.06
N ALA A 121 -1.39 14.26 -3.77
CA ALA A 121 -0.95 13.50 -2.60
C ALA A 121 0.54 13.16 -2.64
N SER A 122 1.11 12.95 -3.84
CA SER A 122 2.53 12.64 -4.01
C SER A 122 3.47 13.71 -3.45
N PHE A 123 3.00 14.96 -3.37
CA PHE A 123 3.81 16.12 -2.98
C PHE A 123 3.44 16.71 -1.61
N ARG A 124 2.25 16.37 -1.09
CA ARG A 124 1.72 16.96 0.16
C ARG A 124 1.86 16.06 1.36
N VAL A 125 2.00 14.78 1.14
CA VAL A 125 2.02 13.80 2.23
C VAL A 125 3.36 13.80 2.92
N ASP A 126 3.36 14.11 4.22
CA ASP A 126 4.49 13.82 5.11
C ASP A 126 4.52 12.31 5.41
N PRO A 127 5.51 11.56 4.88
CA PRO A 127 5.53 10.12 5.06
C PRO A 127 5.56 9.68 6.52
N GLU A 128 6.19 10.46 7.41
CA GLU A 128 6.29 10.13 8.84
C GLU A 128 4.97 10.34 9.58
N LYS A 129 4.28 11.45 9.30
CA LYS A 129 2.96 11.72 9.88
C LYS A 129 1.92 10.75 9.32
N HIS A 130 2.03 10.42 8.05
CA HIS A 130 1.12 9.53 7.36
C HIS A 130 1.10 8.12 7.95
N ILE A 131 2.26 7.58 8.31
CA ILE A 131 2.36 6.30 9.02
C ILE A 131 1.60 6.32 10.35
N LYS A 132 1.54 7.47 11.03
CA LYS A 132 0.82 7.63 12.30
C LYS A 132 -0.68 7.85 12.14
N GLN A 133 -1.10 8.49 11.04
CA GLN A 133 -2.51 8.80 10.77
C GLN A 133 -3.30 7.58 10.28
N PHE A 134 -2.70 6.77 9.45
CA PHE A 134 -3.32 5.56 8.92
C PHE A 134 -2.70 4.35 9.62
N GLY A 135 -3.39 3.86 10.64
CA GLY A 135 -2.91 2.74 11.47
C GLY A 135 -2.66 1.43 10.73
N ASP A 136 -3.03 1.34 9.46
CA ASP A 136 -2.82 0.24 8.54
C ASP A 136 -1.63 0.45 7.57
N ARG A 137 -0.95 1.61 7.66
CA ARG A 137 0.18 1.93 6.80
C ARG A 137 1.49 1.49 7.43
N TYR A 138 2.01 0.39 6.97
CA TYR A 138 3.29 -0.15 7.41
C TYR A 138 4.28 -0.17 6.24
N PRO A 139 5.40 0.59 6.32
CA PRO A 139 6.48 0.45 5.35
C PRO A 139 7.08 -0.95 5.48
N TYR A 140 7.42 -1.55 4.34
CA TYR A 140 8.13 -2.82 4.37
C TYR A 140 9.53 -2.61 4.97
N LYS A 141 9.82 -3.37 6.01
CA LYS A 141 11.16 -3.48 6.59
C LYS A 141 11.46 -4.97 6.77
N PRO A 142 12.47 -5.51 6.08
CA PRO A 142 12.86 -6.89 6.31
C PRO A 142 13.37 -7.03 7.75
N TYR A 143 12.93 -8.09 8.43
CA TYR A 143 13.38 -8.44 9.78
C TYR A 143 13.08 -7.41 10.89
N ASP A 144 12.04 -6.63 10.78
CA ASP A 144 11.57 -5.74 11.84
C ASP A 144 10.88 -6.53 12.97
N ALA A 145 11.72 -7.14 13.82
CA ALA A 145 11.23 -7.96 14.94
C ALA A 145 10.41 -7.14 15.95
N GLU A 146 10.75 -5.87 16.15
CA GLU A 146 10.03 -4.99 17.07
C GLU A 146 8.60 -4.74 16.58
N ALA A 147 8.43 -4.34 15.32
CA ALA A 147 7.12 -4.14 14.71
C ALA A 147 6.29 -5.44 14.73
N TYR A 148 6.93 -6.58 14.43
CA TYR A 148 6.28 -7.87 14.45
C TYR A 148 5.78 -8.25 15.86
N LEU A 149 6.62 -8.11 16.89
CA LEU A 149 6.23 -8.38 18.27
C LEU A 149 5.16 -7.42 18.76
N ARG A 150 5.26 -6.14 18.41
CA ARG A 150 4.23 -5.15 18.73
C ARG A 150 2.88 -5.54 18.14
N LEU A 151 2.82 -5.91 16.88
CA LEU A 151 1.59 -6.35 16.23
C LEU A 151 1.05 -7.65 16.84
N LEU A 152 1.93 -8.58 17.19
CA LEU A 152 1.55 -9.87 17.78
C LEU A 152 0.90 -9.70 19.16
N PHE A 153 1.41 -8.74 19.97
CA PHE A 153 0.96 -8.55 21.35
C PHE A 153 0.14 -7.27 21.59
N GLN A 154 -0.23 -6.56 20.50
CA GLN A 154 -1.13 -5.41 20.63
C GLN A 154 -2.51 -5.84 21.13
N ARG A 155 -3.31 -4.86 21.61
CA ARG A 155 -4.69 -5.12 21.97
C ARG A 155 -5.45 -5.73 20.80
N PRO A 156 -6.13 -6.87 20.98
CA PRO A 156 -6.90 -7.49 19.92
C PRO A 156 -7.94 -6.53 19.36
N GLN A 157 -7.95 -6.38 18.05
CA GLN A 157 -8.97 -5.59 17.37
C GLN A 157 -10.22 -6.43 17.14
N ARG A 158 -11.38 -5.78 17.16
CA ARG A 158 -12.63 -6.43 16.78
C ARG A 158 -12.60 -6.76 15.30
N LEU A 159 -12.89 -8.00 14.97
CA LEU A 159 -13.03 -8.40 13.57
C LEU A 159 -14.18 -7.63 12.91
N LYS A 160 -13.92 -7.14 11.70
CA LYS A 160 -14.96 -6.55 10.86
C LYS A 160 -15.98 -7.63 10.47
N THR A 161 -17.24 -7.32 10.57
CA THR A 161 -18.33 -8.20 10.11
C THR A 161 -18.30 -8.37 8.59
N ALA A 162 -18.99 -9.38 8.06
CA ALA A 162 -19.12 -9.55 6.61
C ALA A 162 -19.70 -8.31 5.93
N ALA A 163 -20.73 -7.69 6.51
CA ALA A 163 -21.35 -6.47 5.98
C ALA A 163 -20.39 -5.26 6.02
N GLU A 164 -19.52 -5.14 7.04
CA GLU A 164 -18.50 -4.10 7.10
C GLU A 164 -17.41 -4.34 6.06
N ARG A 165 -17.11 -5.59 5.73
CA ARG A 165 -16.17 -5.96 4.68
C ARG A 165 -16.72 -5.70 3.28
N GLU A 166 -17.98 -5.97 3.05
CA GLU A 166 -18.67 -5.65 1.78
C GLU A 166 -18.72 -4.15 1.49
N LYS A 167 -18.76 -3.33 2.52
CA LYS A 167 -18.72 -1.86 2.40
C LYS A 167 -17.31 -1.29 2.24
N ALA A 168 -16.28 -2.11 2.29
CA ALA A 168 -14.91 -1.63 2.12
C ALA A 168 -14.68 -1.17 0.69
N VAL A 169 -14.26 0.08 0.55
CA VAL A 169 -14.13 0.78 -0.73
C VAL A 169 -12.90 0.33 -1.51
N HIS A 170 -11.86 -0.17 -0.83
CA HIS A 170 -10.60 -0.53 -1.47
C HIS A 170 -10.29 -2.02 -1.29
N ILE A 171 -10.35 -2.78 -2.38
CA ILE A 171 -9.96 -4.19 -2.44
C ILE A 171 -8.85 -4.33 -3.46
N PHE A 172 -7.71 -4.89 -3.07
CA PHE A 172 -6.60 -5.13 -3.99
C PHE A 172 -6.46 -6.62 -4.30
N ASP A 173 -6.24 -6.93 -5.57
CA ASP A 173 -5.89 -8.29 -6.00
C ASP A 173 -4.38 -8.53 -5.88
N ILE A 174 -3.91 -8.63 -4.64
CA ILE A 174 -2.48 -8.64 -4.30
C ILE A 174 -1.73 -9.80 -4.96
N TYR A 175 -2.35 -10.97 -5.07
CA TYR A 175 -1.65 -12.18 -5.51
C TYR A 175 -1.67 -12.42 -7.02
N LYS A 176 -2.33 -11.53 -7.77
CA LYS A 176 -2.47 -11.68 -9.20
C LYS A 176 -1.96 -10.46 -9.96
N THR A 177 -2.60 -9.32 -9.79
CA THR A 177 -2.30 -8.11 -10.57
C THR A 177 -1.86 -6.92 -9.71
N GLY A 178 -2.17 -6.96 -8.41
CA GLY A 178 -2.02 -5.81 -7.52
C GLY A 178 -3.04 -4.70 -7.75
N ASN A 179 -3.95 -4.84 -8.70
CA ASN A 179 -4.93 -3.82 -9.04
C ASN A 179 -5.91 -3.57 -7.90
N LEU A 180 -6.37 -2.33 -7.81
CA LEU A 180 -7.53 -1.96 -7.04
C LEU A 180 -8.80 -2.43 -7.77
N ILE A 181 -9.67 -3.12 -7.06
CA ILE A 181 -10.93 -3.64 -7.58
C ILE A 181 -12.05 -2.78 -7.02
N TRP A 182 -12.80 -2.15 -7.90
CA TRP A 182 -13.85 -1.19 -7.57
C TRP A 182 -15.23 -1.58 -8.13
N ASP A 183 -15.51 -2.87 -8.21
CA ASP A 183 -16.74 -3.40 -8.83
C ASP A 183 -18.01 -2.68 -8.36
N GLY A 184 -18.10 -2.31 -7.08
CA GLY A 184 -19.27 -1.60 -6.54
C GLY A 184 -19.34 -0.10 -6.86
N CYS A 185 -18.20 0.53 -7.19
CA CYS A 185 -18.16 1.93 -7.60
C CYS A 185 -18.46 2.08 -9.09
N ASP A 186 -17.92 1.19 -9.92
CA ASP A 186 -18.18 1.20 -11.36
C ASP A 186 -19.68 1.07 -11.64
N ALA A 187 -20.37 0.14 -10.98
CA ALA A 187 -21.80 -0.02 -11.11
C ALA A 187 -22.63 1.22 -10.70
N LYS A 188 -22.16 1.99 -9.70
CA LYS A 188 -22.79 3.25 -9.28
C LYS A 188 -22.54 4.37 -10.28
N ILE A 189 -21.32 4.46 -10.82
CA ILE A 189 -20.96 5.44 -11.83
C ILE A 189 -21.76 5.19 -13.11
N ASP A 190 -21.88 3.93 -13.52
CA ASP A 190 -22.66 3.53 -14.70
C ASP A 190 -24.16 3.85 -14.53
N ALA A 191 -24.67 3.70 -13.30
CA ALA A 191 -26.09 3.98 -13.01
C ALA A 191 -26.40 5.48 -12.93
N ASP A 192 -25.50 6.31 -12.43
CA ASP A 192 -25.67 7.77 -12.30
C ASP A 192 -24.32 8.51 -12.44
N PRO A 193 -23.81 8.70 -13.66
CA PRO A 193 -22.56 9.40 -13.90
C PRO A 193 -22.56 10.86 -13.42
N ASP A 194 -23.70 11.53 -13.49
CA ASP A 194 -23.82 12.94 -13.08
C ASP A 194 -23.98 13.11 -11.57
N GLY A 195 -24.62 12.18 -10.91
CA GLY A 195 -24.69 12.15 -9.44
C GLY A 195 -23.32 11.99 -8.81
N HIS A 196 -22.48 11.12 -9.37
CA HIS A 196 -21.11 10.93 -8.91
C HIS A 196 -20.27 12.21 -9.04
N ARG A 197 -20.46 13.03 -10.08
CA ARG A 197 -19.79 14.32 -10.26
C ARG A 197 -20.23 15.39 -9.25
N LYS A 198 -21.45 15.28 -8.73
CA LYS A 198 -22.03 16.23 -7.76
C LYS A 198 -21.66 15.92 -6.32
N ASP A 199 -21.22 14.69 -6.03
CA ASP A 199 -20.80 14.24 -4.69
C ASP A 199 -19.41 14.83 -4.29
N GLY A 200 -19.28 16.09 -4.45
CA GLY A 200 -18.47 17.14 -3.82
C GLY A 200 -17.05 16.85 -3.30
N ASP A 201 -16.62 15.60 -3.18
CA ASP A 201 -15.27 15.26 -2.73
C ASP A 201 -14.19 15.63 -3.77
N PHE A 202 -14.58 15.86 -5.01
CA PHE A 202 -13.70 16.32 -6.09
C PHE A 202 -13.39 17.83 -6.04
N LEU A 203 -14.08 18.56 -5.18
CA LEU A 203 -14.00 20.03 -5.11
C LEU A 203 -13.21 20.53 -3.88
N ARG A 204 -12.55 19.65 -3.15
CA ARG A 204 -11.75 20.08 -1.99
C ARG A 204 -10.45 20.71 -2.46
N SER A 205 -10.34 22.01 -2.23
CA SER A 205 -9.06 22.70 -2.20
C SER A 205 -8.23 22.18 -1.03
N TYR A 206 -7.01 21.77 -1.29
CA TYR A 206 -6.09 21.30 -0.25
C TYR A 206 -4.98 22.36 -0.11
N ALA A 207 -4.74 22.81 1.12
CA ALA A 207 -3.61 23.69 1.41
C ALA A 207 -2.29 22.92 1.14
N TYR A 208 -1.41 23.53 0.33
CA TYR A 208 -0.06 23.01 0.10
C TYR A 208 0.81 23.27 1.33
N GLU A 209 1.47 22.24 1.83
CA GLU A 209 2.63 22.37 2.69
C GLU A 209 3.86 22.25 1.76
N GLU A 210 4.54 23.37 1.49
CA GLU A 210 5.66 23.45 0.53
C GLU A 210 6.85 22.56 0.93
N ASP A 211 6.99 22.23 2.21
CA ASP A 211 8.16 21.54 2.76
C ASP A 211 8.32 20.10 2.22
N HIS A 212 7.23 19.42 1.87
CA HIS A 212 7.27 18.03 1.41
C HIS A 212 7.49 17.88 -0.09
N MET A 213 7.28 18.92 -0.86
CA MET A 213 7.53 18.92 -2.30
C MET A 213 9.02 18.69 -2.60
N GLN A 214 9.92 19.30 -1.86
CA GLN A 214 11.37 19.15 -2.10
C GLN A 214 11.82 17.72 -1.81
N GLU A 215 11.30 17.09 -0.77
CA GLU A 215 11.58 15.69 -0.43
C GLU A 215 11.04 14.73 -1.51
N ALA A 216 9.82 14.97 -1.99
CA ALA A 216 9.23 14.19 -3.07
C ALA A 216 10.03 14.32 -4.36
N LEU A 217 10.44 15.54 -4.74
CA LEU A 217 11.29 15.79 -5.90
C LEU A 217 12.67 15.14 -5.76
N ALA A 218 13.25 15.15 -4.56
CA ALA A 218 14.51 14.46 -4.30
C ALA A 218 14.37 12.94 -4.49
N ALA A 219 13.28 12.35 -4.00
CA ALA A 219 12.98 10.94 -4.21
C ALA A 219 12.77 10.60 -5.69
N ILE A 220 12.06 11.45 -6.45
CA ILE A 220 11.86 11.28 -7.90
C ILE A 220 13.20 11.32 -8.64
N ARG A 221 14.07 12.30 -8.34
CA ARG A 221 15.40 12.38 -8.95
C ARG A 221 16.23 11.14 -8.68
N GLU A 222 16.16 10.62 -7.45
CA GLU A 222 16.88 9.40 -7.08
C GLU A 222 16.29 8.16 -7.78
N ILE A 223 14.98 8.05 -7.95
CA ILE A 223 14.37 7.00 -8.76
C ILE A 223 14.88 7.06 -10.20
N CYS A 224 14.92 8.26 -10.81
CA CYS A 224 15.46 8.45 -12.16
C CYS A 224 16.94 8.01 -12.25
N ARG A 225 17.75 8.35 -11.25
CA ARG A 225 19.17 7.94 -11.18
C ARG A 225 19.30 6.42 -11.13
N LEU A 226 18.59 5.77 -10.19
CA LEU A 226 18.60 4.32 -10.06
C LEU A 226 18.11 3.61 -11.32
N ALA A 227 17.04 4.12 -11.93
CA ALA A 227 16.52 3.58 -13.17
C ALA A 227 17.54 3.64 -14.30
N LYS A 228 18.19 4.79 -14.48
CA LYS A 228 19.26 4.97 -15.49
C LYS A 228 20.44 4.02 -15.26
N GLU A 229 20.91 3.88 -14.01
CA GLU A 229 22.02 3.01 -13.66
C GLU A 229 21.73 1.52 -13.89
N ASN A 230 20.47 1.13 -13.77
CA ASN A 230 20.03 -0.26 -13.94
C ASN A 230 19.39 -0.54 -15.30
N GLY A 231 19.41 0.42 -16.25
CA GLY A 231 18.84 0.25 -17.58
C GLY A 231 17.31 0.06 -17.57
N ILE A 232 16.62 0.69 -16.62
CA ILE A 232 15.16 0.58 -16.44
C ILE A 232 14.47 1.70 -17.20
N GLU A 233 13.57 1.35 -18.11
CA GLU A 233 12.67 2.30 -18.75
C GLU A 233 11.70 2.88 -17.70
N THR A 234 11.62 4.21 -17.62
CA THR A 234 10.75 4.86 -16.62
C THR A 234 9.86 5.90 -17.27
N VAL A 235 8.57 5.82 -16.99
CA VAL A 235 7.55 6.77 -17.45
C VAL A 235 6.91 7.40 -16.22
N PHE A 236 6.95 8.72 -16.15
CA PHE A 236 6.16 9.49 -15.18
C PHE A 236 4.94 10.07 -15.90
N PHE A 237 3.82 10.05 -15.23
CA PHE A 237 2.62 10.72 -15.70
C PHE A 237 1.91 11.42 -14.55
N ILE A 238 1.26 12.52 -14.84
CA ILE A 238 0.40 13.21 -13.88
C ILE A 238 -0.99 12.60 -14.02
N ASN A 239 -1.54 12.18 -12.89
CA ASN A 239 -2.90 11.65 -12.86
C ASN A 239 -3.87 12.75 -13.25
N PRO A 240 -4.78 12.54 -14.20
CA PRO A 240 -5.76 13.55 -14.53
C PRO A 240 -6.64 13.82 -13.31
N VAL A 241 -6.72 15.08 -12.94
CA VAL A 241 -7.63 15.60 -11.91
C VAL A 241 -8.75 16.40 -12.55
N TYR A 242 -9.83 16.58 -11.81
CA TYR A 242 -10.94 17.35 -12.30
C TYR A 242 -10.53 18.82 -12.52
N GLN A 243 -11.03 19.47 -13.56
CA GLN A 243 -10.62 20.83 -13.96
C GLN A 243 -10.71 21.83 -12.81
N THR A 244 -11.76 21.77 -11.99
CA THR A 244 -11.93 22.65 -10.83
C THR A 244 -10.84 22.44 -9.79
N THR A 245 -10.47 21.19 -9.51
CA THR A 245 -9.37 20.86 -8.60
C THR A 245 -8.03 21.40 -9.13
N TYR A 246 -7.83 21.39 -10.44
CA TYR A 246 -6.61 21.88 -11.08
C TYR A 246 -6.50 23.42 -11.08
N LEU A 247 -7.63 24.12 -11.12
CA LEU A 247 -7.67 25.59 -11.15
C LEU A 247 -7.60 26.21 -9.75
N ASP A 248 -7.92 25.44 -8.71
CA ASP A 248 -7.88 25.88 -7.31
C ASP A 248 -6.52 25.62 -6.63
N THR A 249 -5.56 25.08 -7.37
CA THR A 249 -4.17 24.85 -6.94
C THR A 249 -3.21 25.82 -7.60
#